data_20c9018e12132bac69f0914cfefca76a
#
_entry.id   20c9018e12132bac69f0914cfefca76a
#
_cell.length_a   1.000
_cell.length_b   1.000
_cell.length_c   1.000
_cell.angle_alpha   90.00
_cell.angle_beta   90.00
_cell.angle_gamma   90.00
#
_symmetry.space_group_name_H-M   'P 1'
#
loop_
_entity.id
_entity.type
_entity.pdbx_description
1 polymer ?
#
loop_
_entity_poly.entity_id
_entity_poly.type
_entity_poly.pdbx_seq_one_letter_code
_entity_poly.pdbx_strand_id
1 'polypeptide(L)'
;MTGAGTITEATLTAATDAGMHALWNPSRFTDITDYETWEDALLEDDDITGRIQAGELVPVNIRSDGAFQFLIRVGTPGQAPALTSRERAHLLASSQPYLYLSDGTACLTGLERIRADPDPGTATLAVPAGPNAVTVHLIDWAAEPGARDPQGKPAPGALPDFVILISPAETTRTRYRTRLETFDRT
;
A
#
# COMPACT_ATOMS: atom_id res chain seq x y z
N MET A 1 11.31 18.37 25.39
CA MET A 1 11.21 16.89 25.49
C MET A 1 10.51 16.42 24.23
N THR A 2 11.27 16.04 23.22
CA THR A 2 10.75 15.39 22.00
C THR A 2 10.35 13.97 22.38
N GLY A 3 9.05 13.74 22.51
CA GLY A 3 8.51 12.40 22.67
C GLY A 3 8.98 11.54 21.49
N ALA A 4 9.64 10.41 21.78
CA ALA A 4 9.95 9.43 20.74
C ALA A 4 8.62 9.01 20.09
N GLY A 5 8.43 9.34 18.82
CA GLY A 5 7.25 8.92 18.08
C GLY A 5 7.23 7.39 18.03
N THR A 6 6.04 6.81 18.09
CA THR A 6 5.87 5.35 18.05
C THR A 6 5.47 4.94 16.63
N ILE A 7 6.13 3.90 16.08
CA ILE A 7 5.67 3.26 14.84
C ILE A 7 4.30 2.64 15.12
N THR A 8 3.33 2.98 14.29
CA THR A 8 1.99 2.36 14.33
C THR A 8 1.92 1.21 13.32
N GLU A 9 1.16 0.18 13.65
CA GLU A 9 1.01 -1.01 12.83
C GLU A 9 -0.46 -1.36 12.67
N ALA A 10 -0.86 -1.69 11.44
CA ALA A 10 -2.20 -2.13 11.12
C ALA A 10 -2.14 -3.33 10.16
N THR A 11 -2.97 -4.34 10.43
CA THR A 11 -3.17 -5.47 9.52
C THR A 11 -4.57 -5.39 8.96
N LEU A 12 -4.71 -5.55 7.66
CA LEU A 12 -6.00 -5.56 6.98
C LEU A 12 -5.99 -6.52 5.78
N THR A 13 -7.17 -6.94 5.37
CA THR A 13 -7.37 -7.69 4.13
C THR A 13 -8.14 -6.82 3.16
N ALA A 14 -7.63 -6.66 1.95
CA ALA A 14 -8.30 -5.95 0.88
C ALA A 14 -8.46 -6.87 -0.33
N ALA A 15 -9.61 -6.78 -1.00
CA ALA A 15 -9.88 -7.49 -2.23
C ALA A 15 -9.81 -6.54 -3.43
N THR A 16 -9.48 -7.09 -4.59
CA THR A 16 -9.55 -6.39 -5.89
C THR A 16 -10.12 -7.31 -6.96
N ASP A 17 -10.92 -6.74 -7.85
CA ASP A 17 -11.40 -7.36 -9.09
C ASP A 17 -10.74 -6.72 -10.33
N ALA A 18 -9.77 -5.81 -10.11
CA ALA A 18 -9.01 -5.11 -11.14
C ALA A 18 -7.53 -5.52 -11.20
N GLY A 19 -7.13 -6.57 -10.45
CA GLY A 19 -5.75 -7.04 -10.38
C GLY A 19 -4.77 -6.07 -9.72
N MET A 20 -5.26 -5.00 -9.11
CA MET A 20 -4.44 -3.96 -8.48
C MET A 20 -5.10 -3.42 -7.21
N HIS A 21 -4.30 -3.27 -6.15
CA HIS A 21 -4.68 -2.48 -4.99
C HIS A 21 -3.97 -1.13 -5.04
N ALA A 22 -4.48 -0.18 -4.27
CA ALA A 22 -3.87 1.12 -4.10
C ALA A 22 -3.96 1.60 -2.65
N LEU A 23 -2.86 2.19 -2.17
CA LEU A 23 -2.89 3.10 -1.05
C LEU A 23 -3.14 4.49 -1.62
N TRP A 24 -4.20 5.18 -1.20
CA TRP A 24 -4.65 6.40 -1.84
C TRP A 24 -5.19 7.42 -0.83
N ASN A 25 -5.19 8.69 -1.24
CA ASN A 25 -5.68 9.79 -0.41
C ASN A 25 -7.07 10.22 -0.89
N PRO A 26 -8.15 9.97 -0.12
CA PRO A 26 -9.51 10.29 -0.54
C PRO A 26 -9.72 11.75 -0.96
N SER A 27 -9.04 12.69 -0.32
CA SER A 27 -9.16 14.11 -0.64
C SER A 27 -8.66 14.48 -2.04
N ARG A 28 -7.92 13.59 -2.70
CA ARG A 28 -7.34 13.80 -4.03
C ARG A 28 -8.18 13.19 -5.16
N PHE A 29 -9.24 12.47 -4.82
CA PHE A 29 -10.11 11.77 -5.78
C PHE A 29 -11.56 12.27 -5.74
N THR A 30 -11.73 13.55 -5.40
CA THR A 30 -13.06 14.19 -5.31
C THR A 30 -13.78 14.31 -6.65
N ASP A 31 -13.06 14.11 -7.74
CA ASP A 31 -13.54 14.07 -9.13
C ASP A 31 -14.18 12.71 -9.50
N ILE A 32 -13.94 11.65 -8.72
CA ILE A 32 -14.48 10.32 -9.01
C ILE A 32 -15.78 10.13 -8.22
N THR A 33 -16.92 10.33 -8.89
CA THR A 33 -18.25 10.27 -8.29
C THR A 33 -19.10 9.07 -8.78
N ASP A 34 -18.72 8.49 -9.90
CA ASP A 34 -19.40 7.37 -10.55
C ASP A 34 -18.43 6.54 -11.39
N TYR A 35 -18.95 5.55 -12.13
CA TYR A 35 -18.13 4.65 -12.93
C TYR A 35 -17.50 5.37 -14.14
N GLU A 36 -18.21 6.29 -14.78
CA GLU A 36 -17.71 7.03 -15.96
C GLU A 36 -16.50 7.90 -15.56
N THR A 37 -16.62 8.64 -14.47
CA THR A 37 -15.51 9.46 -13.94
C THR A 37 -14.35 8.61 -13.42
N TRP A 38 -14.64 7.38 -12.94
CA TRP A 38 -13.60 6.43 -12.59
C TRP A 38 -12.83 5.93 -13.81
N GLU A 39 -13.54 5.55 -14.90
CA GLU A 39 -12.91 5.15 -16.16
C GLU A 39 -12.00 6.25 -16.71
N ASP A 40 -12.47 7.48 -16.74
CA ASP A 40 -11.70 8.64 -17.21
C ASP A 40 -10.44 8.91 -16.35
N ALA A 41 -10.44 8.53 -15.08
CA ALA A 41 -9.38 8.88 -14.14
C ALA A 41 -8.36 7.76 -13.86
N LEU A 42 -8.76 6.47 -14.03
CA LEU A 42 -8.01 5.31 -13.52
C LEU A 42 -8.04 4.07 -14.44
N LEU A 43 -8.64 4.13 -15.63
CA LEU A 43 -8.71 2.96 -16.49
C LEU A 43 -7.37 2.69 -17.19
N GLU A 44 -6.71 3.73 -17.67
CA GLU A 44 -5.47 3.60 -18.44
C GLU A 44 -4.23 3.72 -17.55
N ASP A 45 -3.18 2.97 -17.88
CA ASP A 45 -1.91 2.99 -17.15
C ASP A 45 -1.28 4.39 -17.07
N ASP A 46 -1.49 5.23 -18.10
CA ASP A 46 -0.98 6.60 -18.13
C ASP A 46 -1.70 7.51 -17.11
N ASP A 47 -3.01 7.33 -16.91
CA ASP A 47 -3.79 8.07 -15.93
C ASP A 47 -3.37 7.70 -14.51
N ILE A 48 -3.23 6.39 -14.24
CA ILE A 48 -2.71 5.88 -12.98
C ILE A 48 -1.28 6.43 -12.73
N THR A 49 -0.44 6.44 -13.76
CA THR A 49 0.92 6.98 -13.68
C THR A 49 0.91 8.47 -13.32
N GLY A 50 -0.03 9.25 -13.85
CA GLY A 50 -0.23 10.66 -13.48
C GLY A 50 -0.54 10.83 -11.99
N ARG A 51 -1.42 9.99 -11.43
CA ARG A 51 -1.76 9.99 -9.99
C ARG A 51 -0.57 9.58 -9.12
N ILE A 52 0.23 8.60 -9.57
CA ILE A 52 1.48 8.19 -8.88
C ILE A 52 2.46 9.37 -8.84
N GLN A 53 2.68 10.06 -9.96
CA GLN A 53 3.59 11.20 -10.05
C GLN A 53 3.15 12.37 -9.17
N ALA A 54 1.83 12.58 -9.06
CA ALA A 54 1.26 13.59 -8.18
C ALA A 54 1.31 13.22 -6.69
N GLY A 55 1.72 11.99 -6.33
CA GLY A 55 1.78 11.52 -4.94
C GLY A 55 0.40 11.26 -4.33
N GLU A 56 -0.62 11.02 -5.15
CA GLU A 56 -2.00 10.81 -4.73
C GLU A 56 -2.32 9.33 -4.49
N LEU A 57 -1.53 8.45 -5.12
CA LEU A 57 -1.74 7.01 -5.14
C LEU A 57 -0.41 6.25 -5.13
N VAL A 58 -0.35 5.17 -4.33
CA VAL A 58 0.74 4.17 -4.37
C VAL A 58 0.15 2.84 -4.84
N PRO A 59 0.57 2.32 -6.01
CA PRO A 59 0.01 1.10 -6.56
C PRO A 59 0.60 -0.15 -5.91
N VAL A 60 -0.24 -1.18 -5.77
CA VAL A 60 0.17 -2.57 -5.52
C VAL A 60 -0.41 -3.42 -6.65
N ASN A 61 0.28 -3.42 -7.78
CA ASN A 61 -0.16 -4.10 -8.99
C ASN A 61 0.32 -5.57 -8.97
N ILE A 62 -0.62 -6.50 -8.96
CA ILE A 62 -0.36 -7.94 -8.91
C ILE A 62 -0.90 -8.69 -10.12
N ARG A 63 -1.69 -8.01 -10.97
CA ARG A 63 -2.35 -8.59 -12.16
C ARG A 63 -3.15 -9.86 -11.86
N SER A 64 -3.71 -9.94 -10.66
CA SER A 64 -4.51 -11.07 -10.20
C SER A 64 -5.61 -10.57 -9.29
N ASP A 65 -6.83 -11.01 -9.54
CA ASP A 65 -7.95 -10.76 -8.66
C ASP A 65 -7.82 -11.56 -7.36
N GLY A 66 -8.45 -11.08 -6.31
CA GLY A 66 -8.48 -11.78 -5.04
C GLY A 66 -8.32 -10.87 -3.83
N ALA A 67 -8.34 -11.52 -2.67
CA ALA A 67 -8.13 -10.88 -1.39
C ALA A 67 -6.72 -11.17 -0.87
N PHE A 68 -6.02 -10.12 -0.46
CA PHE A 68 -4.64 -10.19 0.03
C PHE A 68 -4.54 -9.54 1.40
N GLN A 69 -3.67 -10.08 2.23
CA GLN A 69 -3.40 -9.53 3.54
C GLN A 69 -2.24 -8.53 3.48
N PHE A 70 -2.45 -7.39 4.07
CA PHE A 70 -1.50 -6.29 4.17
C PHE A 70 -1.14 -6.02 5.62
N LEU A 71 0.14 -5.88 5.90
CA LEU A 71 0.65 -5.32 7.14
C LEU A 71 1.25 -3.95 6.82
N ILE A 72 0.74 -2.90 7.45
CA ILE A 72 1.17 -1.53 7.20
C ILE A 72 1.84 -1.01 8.47
N ARG A 73 3.06 -0.49 8.33
CA ARG A 73 3.78 0.20 9.39
C ARG A 73 3.98 1.65 9.02
N VAL A 74 3.53 2.53 9.90
CA VAL A 74 3.67 3.98 9.74
C VAL A 74 4.67 4.51 10.74
N GLY A 75 5.75 5.07 10.23
CA GLY A 75 6.78 5.72 11.03
C GLY A 75 6.44 7.16 11.38
N THR A 76 7.30 7.74 12.19
CA THR A 76 7.25 9.15 12.60
C THR A 76 8.56 9.83 12.23
N PRO A 77 8.62 11.17 12.24
CA PRO A 77 9.88 11.88 12.01
C PRO A 77 11.02 11.35 12.90
N GLY A 78 12.09 10.92 12.29
CA GLY A 78 13.26 10.33 12.99
C GLY A 78 13.11 8.84 13.37
N GLN A 79 11.98 8.19 13.08
CA GLN A 79 11.79 6.77 13.33
C GLN A 79 11.12 6.09 12.11
N ALA A 80 11.94 5.61 11.20
CA ALA A 80 11.48 4.88 10.03
C ALA A 80 11.11 3.43 10.39
N PRO A 81 10.00 2.89 9.87
CA PRO A 81 9.66 1.49 10.02
C PRO A 81 10.58 0.63 9.16
N ALA A 82 10.73 -0.64 9.52
CA ALA A 82 11.54 -1.59 8.79
C ALA A 82 10.88 -2.98 8.76
N LEU A 83 11.28 -3.80 7.82
CA LEU A 83 10.95 -5.23 7.81
C LEU A 83 11.61 -5.92 9.00
N THR A 84 10.91 -6.85 9.61
CA THR A 84 11.48 -7.77 10.60
C THR A 84 12.44 -8.76 9.93
N SER A 85 13.26 -9.45 10.74
CA SER A 85 14.14 -10.51 10.20
C SER A 85 13.36 -11.65 9.56
N ARG A 86 12.16 -11.99 10.11
CA ARG A 86 11.28 -13.02 9.58
C ARG A 86 10.72 -12.62 8.21
N GLU A 87 10.26 -11.39 8.05
CA GLU A 87 9.78 -10.86 6.77
C GLU A 87 10.89 -10.81 5.73
N ARG A 88 12.09 -10.36 6.11
CA ARG A 88 13.25 -10.34 5.20
C ARG A 88 13.64 -11.73 4.72
N ALA A 89 13.51 -12.75 5.55
CA ALA A 89 13.83 -14.14 5.18
C ALA A 89 12.89 -14.69 4.08
N HIS A 90 11.70 -14.12 3.95
CA HIS A 90 10.69 -14.54 2.97
C HIS A 90 10.33 -13.42 1.96
N LEU A 91 11.21 -12.43 1.81
CA LEU A 91 11.01 -11.33 0.89
C LEU A 91 11.21 -11.77 -0.56
N LEU A 92 10.22 -11.59 -1.41
CA LEU A 92 10.30 -11.84 -2.86
C LEU A 92 10.69 -10.61 -3.65
N ALA A 93 10.06 -9.49 -3.37
CA ALA A 93 10.27 -8.25 -4.10
C ALA A 93 10.04 -7.03 -3.20
N SER A 94 10.72 -5.94 -3.53
CA SER A 94 10.53 -4.63 -2.90
C SER A 94 10.45 -3.56 -3.96
N SER A 95 9.49 -2.66 -3.83
CA SER A 95 9.48 -1.46 -4.68
C SER A 95 10.60 -0.49 -4.29
N GLN A 96 10.97 0.38 -5.23
CA GLN A 96 11.56 1.66 -4.85
C GLN A 96 10.48 2.51 -4.16
N PRO A 97 10.88 3.51 -3.35
CA PRO A 97 9.90 4.34 -2.65
C PRO A 97 9.03 5.13 -3.64
N TYR A 98 7.72 5.16 -3.36
CA TYR A 98 6.76 6.05 -3.99
C TYR A 98 6.57 7.29 -3.13
N LEU A 99 6.29 8.43 -3.77
CA LEU A 99 5.81 9.62 -3.06
C LEU A 99 4.33 9.44 -2.70
N TYR A 100 3.98 9.75 -1.48
CA TYR A 100 2.59 9.84 -1.02
C TYR A 100 2.37 11.16 -0.28
N LEU A 101 1.50 12.01 -0.83
CA LEU A 101 1.12 13.28 -0.22
C LEU A 101 -0.14 13.07 0.64
N SER A 102 0.06 13.00 1.95
CA SER A 102 -0.99 12.80 2.94
C SER A 102 -1.51 14.12 3.49
N ASP A 103 -2.80 14.17 3.76
CA ASP A 103 -3.46 15.19 4.59
C ASP A 103 -3.80 14.71 6.00
N GLY A 104 -3.23 13.57 6.40
CA GLY A 104 -3.43 12.94 7.70
C GLY A 104 -3.96 11.52 7.60
N THR A 105 -4.43 11.09 6.42
CA THR A 105 -5.08 9.80 6.21
C THR A 105 -4.64 9.11 4.92
N ALA A 106 -4.86 7.80 4.87
CA ALA A 106 -4.79 6.98 3.67
C ALA A 106 -5.84 5.88 3.71
N CYS A 107 -6.36 5.50 2.55
CA CYS A 107 -7.17 4.30 2.36
C CYS A 107 -6.37 3.24 1.61
N LEU A 108 -6.66 1.96 1.86
CA LEU A 108 -6.15 0.85 1.06
C LEU A 108 -7.33 0.00 0.57
N THR A 109 -7.49 -0.07 -0.76
CA THR A 109 -8.57 -0.83 -1.41
C THR A 109 -8.11 -1.42 -2.73
N GLY A 110 -8.95 -2.22 -3.39
CA GLY A 110 -8.83 -2.44 -4.82
C GLY A 110 -8.97 -1.13 -5.60
N LEU A 111 -8.30 -1.05 -6.74
CA LEU A 111 -8.28 0.16 -7.58
C LEU A 111 -9.70 0.57 -8.01
N GLU A 112 -10.56 -0.41 -8.31
CA GLU A 112 -11.95 -0.24 -8.71
C GLU A 112 -12.85 0.40 -7.63
N ARG A 113 -12.36 0.50 -6.39
CA ARG A 113 -13.09 1.08 -5.25
C ARG A 113 -12.68 2.50 -4.90
N ILE A 114 -11.77 3.09 -5.67
CA ILE A 114 -11.37 4.49 -5.47
C ILE A 114 -12.50 5.41 -5.91
N ARG A 115 -12.93 6.30 -5.02
CA ARG A 115 -14.01 7.29 -5.26
C ARG A 115 -13.94 8.44 -4.28
N ALA A 116 -14.63 9.53 -4.61
CA ALA A 116 -14.71 10.74 -3.79
C ALA A 116 -15.19 10.47 -2.36
N ASP A 117 -16.17 9.58 -2.21
CA ASP A 117 -16.73 9.15 -0.92
C ASP A 117 -16.46 7.65 -0.74
N PRO A 118 -15.42 7.27 0.00
CA PRO A 118 -15.06 5.86 0.20
C PRO A 118 -16.22 5.05 0.77
N ASP A 119 -16.35 3.80 0.31
CA ASP A 119 -17.38 2.89 0.79
C ASP A 119 -17.36 2.74 2.32
N PRO A 120 -18.51 2.58 2.97
CA PRO A 120 -18.57 2.25 4.39
C PRO A 120 -17.75 1.00 4.70
N GLY A 121 -16.88 1.08 5.71
CA GLY A 121 -15.98 -0.01 6.07
C GLY A 121 -14.66 -0.04 5.31
N THR A 122 -14.41 0.92 4.41
CA THR A 122 -13.07 1.12 3.84
C THR A 122 -12.05 1.35 4.97
N ALA A 123 -10.98 0.58 4.97
CA ALA A 123 -9.91 0.73 5.95
C ALA A 123 -9.21 2.08 5.76
N THR A 124 -9.26 2.90 6.81
CA THR A 124 -8.60 4.20 6.85
C THR A 124 -7.46 4.16 7.86
N LEU A 125 -6.31 4.66 7.45
CA LEU A 125 -5.08 4.67 8.22
C LEU A 125 -4.69 6.11 8.55
N ALA A 126 -4.24 6.35 9.77
CA ALA A 126 -3.58 7.62 10.11
C ALA A 126 -2.16 7.61 9.54
N VAL A 127 -1.85 8.61 8.72
CA VAL A 127 -0.53 8.80 8.08
C VAL A 127 -0.09 10.24 8.34
N PRO A 128 1.19 10.50 8.69
CA PRO A 128 1.66 11.87 8.89
C PRO A 128 1.32 12.78 7.72
N ALA A 129 0.79 13.97 8.01
CA ALA A 129 0.48 14.95 6.97
C ALA A 129 1.75 15.43 6.26
N GLY A 130 1.63 15.73 4.97
CA GLY A 130 2.74 16.12 4.12
C GLY A 130 3.30 14.97 3.27
N PRO A 131 4.51 15.13 2.72
CA PRO A 131 5.14 14.12 1.89
C PRO A 131 5.63 12.93 2.71
N ASN A 132 5.30 11.73 2.24
CA ASN A 132 5.75 10.46 2.80
C ASN A 132 6.42 9.62 1.71
N ALA A 133 7.42 8.84 2.09
CA ALA A 133 8.01 7.79 1.27
C ALA A 133 7.35 6.46 1.61
N VAL A 134 6.82 5.77 0.61
CA VAL A 134 6.11 4.49 0.78
C VAL A 134 6.82 3.41 -0.02
N THR A 135 7.20 2.32 0.64
CA THR A 135 7.73 1.11 -0.01
C THR A 135 6.79 -0.06 0.19
N VAL A 136 6.63 -0.85 -0.86
CA VAL A 136 5.79 -2.05 -0.88
C VAL A 136 6.70 -3.28 -0.99
N HIS A 137 6.44 -4.28 -0.17
CA HIS A 137 7.23 -5.50 -0.09
C HIS A 137 6.30 -6.70 -0.26
N LEU A 138 6.58 -7.54 -1.25
CA LEU A 138 5.89 -8.82 -1.48
C LEU A 138 6.57 -9.91 -0.66
N ILE A 139 5.79 -10.65 0.12
CA ILE A 139 6.27 -11.72 1.01
C ILE A 139 5.79 -13.09 0.51
N ASP A 140 6.68 -14.05 0.44
CA ASP A 140 6.34 -15.46 0.24
C ASP A 140 6.03 -16.13 1.58
N TRP A 141 4.88 -15.80 2.15
CA TRP A 141 4.46 -16.41 3.40
C TRP A 141 4.34 -17.94 3.29
N ALA A 142 4.06 -18.44 2.09
CA ALA A 142 3.83 -19.85 1.84
C ALA A 142 5.12 -20.70 1.84
N ALA A 143 6.27 -20.08 1.67
CA ALA A 143 7.58 -20.72 1.78
C ALA A 143 8.02 -20.94 3.25
N GLU A 144 7.35 -20.30 4.21
CA GLU A 144 7.67 -20.48 5.62
C GLU A 144 7.13 -21.83 6.10
N PRO A 145 7.97 -22.69 6.75
CA PRO A 145 7.51 -23.96 7.30
C PRO A 145 6.35 -23.77 8.30
N GLY A 146 5.25 -24.51 8.10
CA GLY A 146 4.07 -24.42 8.97
C GLY A 146 3.14 -23.23 8.73
N ALA A 147 3.40 -22.40 7.72
CA ALA A 147 2.56 -21.26 7.40
C ALA A 147 1.27 -21.62 6.67
N ARG A 148 1.13 -22.86 6.21
CA ARG A 148 -0.09 -23.36 5.55
C ARG A 148 -0.90 -24.24 6.49
N ASP A 149 -2.22 -24.03 6.48
CA ASP A 149 -3.17 -24.96 7.10
C ASP A 149 -3.36 -26.21 6.22
N PRO A 150 -4.12 -27.24 6.68
CA PRO A 150 -4.38 -28.44 5.89
C PRO A 150 -5.11 -28.18 4.57
N GLN A 151 -5.77 -27.03 4.40
CA GLN A 151 -6.46 -26.60 3.20
C GLN A 151 -5.57 -25.76 2.28
N GLY A 152 -4.30 -25.53 2.66
CA GLY A 152 -3.32 -24.73 1.89
C GLY A 152 -3.48 -23.22 2.05
N LYS A 153 -4.33 -22.76 2.97
CA LYS A 153 -4.53 -21.36 3.31
C LYS A 153 -3.52 -20.88 4.35
N PRO A 154 -3.34 -19.56 4.52
CA PRO A 154 -2.50 -19.06 5.60
C PRO A 154 -2.95 -19.56 6.97
N ALA A 155 -2.04 -20.20 7.70
CA ALA A 155 -2.27 -20.63 9.08
C ALA A 155 -2.33 -19.40 10.02
N PRO A 156 -2.91 -19.53 11.22
CA PRO A 156 -2.85 -18.48 12.22
C PRO A 156 -1.39 -18.04 12.48
N GLY A 157 -1.12 -16.74 12.36
CA GLY A 157 0.21 -16.18 12.54
C GLY A 157 1.15 -16.31 11.34
N ALA A 158 0.66 -16.75 10.16
CA ALA A 158 1.40 -16.65 8.91
C ALA A 158 1.78 -15.18 8.61
N LEU A 159 2.86 -14.98 7.86
CA LEU A 159 3.22 -13.66 7.35
C LEU A 159 2.13 -13.13 6.39
N PRO A 160 1.97 -11.80 6.25
CA PRO A 160 1.04 -11.23 5.28
C PRO A 160 1.53 -11.45 3.83
N ASP A 161 0.67 -11.21 2.86
CA ASP A 161 1.07 -11.18 1.45
C ASP A 161 1.97 -9.98 1.15
N PHE A 162 1.66 -8.82 1.75
CA PHE A 162 2.40 -7.59 1.55
C PHE A 162 2.71 -6.89 2.88
N VAL A 163 3.88 -6.27 2.94
CA VAL A 163 4.24 -5.30 3.97
C VAL A 163 4.42 -3.94 3.30
N ILE A 164 3.71 -2.93 3.80
CA ILE A 164 3.84 -1.54 3.35
C ILE A 164 4.49 -0.72 4.46
N LEU A 165 5.59 -0.06 4.14
CA LEU A 165 6.30 0.82 5.07
C LEU A 165 6.09 2.27 4.63
N ILE A 166 5.58 3.11 5.53
CA ILE A 166 5.31 4.53 5.31
C ILE A 166 6.18 5.33 6.25
N SER A 167 6.99 6.22 5.71
CA SER A 167 7.84 7.13 6.48
C SER A 167 7.65 8.56 6.03
N PRO A 168 7.61 9.56 6.93
CA PRO A 168 7.75 10.95 6.51
C PRO A 168 8.96 11.10 5.60
N ALA A 169 8.78 11.78 4.47
CA ALA A 169 9.86 11.97 3.51
C ALA A 169 10.90 12.93 4.07
N GLU A 170 12.17 12.53 4.02
CA GLU A 170 13.26 13.46 4.27
C GLU A 170 13.45 14.40 3.09
N THR A 171 13.73 15.67 3.36
CA THR A 171 13.83 16.75 2.37
C THR A 171 14.99 16.59 1.38
N THR A 172 15.88 15.63 1.58
CA THR A 172 17.10 15.45 0.80
C THR A 172 17.10 14.16 -0.02
N ARG A 173 16.85 14.30 -1.34
CA ARG A 173 17.34 13.40 -2.40
C ARG A 173 16.71 12.02 -2.57
N THR A 174 15.55 11.72 -2.07
CA THR A 174 14.87 10.47 -2.44
C THR A 174 14.34 10.59 -3.86
N ARG A 175 14.80 9.72 -4.76
CA ARG A 175 14.16 9.54 -6.06
C ARG A 175 12.96 8.64 -5.84
N TYR A 176 11.80 9.17 -6.14
CA TYR A 176 10.56 8.40 -6.07
C TYR A 176 10.33 7.64 -7.38
N ARG A 177 9.74 6.46 -7.25
CA ARG A 177 9.21 5.73 -8.39
C ARG A 177 7.97 6.44 -8.91
N THR A 178 7.89 6.58 -10.22
CA THR A 178 6.79 7.32 -10.90
C THR A 178 6.00 6.44 -11.86
N ARG A 179 6.25 5.12 -11.86
CA ARG A 179 5.62 4.17 -12.78
C ARG A 179 5.09 2.97 -12.02
N LEU A 180 4.12 2.32 -12.62
CA LEU A 180 3.64 1.01 -12.16
C LEU A 180 4.78 -0.01 -12.06
N GLU A 181 4.74 -0.82 -11.03
CA GLU A 181 5.56 -2.01 -10.83
C GLU A 181 4.62 -3.18 -10.60
N THR A 182 4.87 -4.29 -11.27
CA THR A 182 4.12 -5.52 -11.06
C THR A 182 4.87 -6.38 -10.05
N PHE A 183 4.15 -6.83 -9.02
CA PHE A 183 4.65 -7.79 -8.06
C PHE A 183 4.27 -9.19 -8.53
N ASP A 184 5.28 -10.02 -8.81
CA ASP A 184 5.11 -11.39 -9.26
C ASP A 184 5.64 -12.37 -8.21
N ARG A 185 4.92 -13.48 -8.00
CA ARG A 185 5.32 -14.56 -7.09
C ARG A 185 6.12 -15.66 -7.79
N THR A 186 6.35 -15.55 -9.11
CA THR A 186 7.12 -16.53 -9.92
C THR A 186 8.60 -16.25 -9.92
#